data_5bab03a67605fa4f1063c0dfce83543d
#
_entry.id   5bab03a67605fa4f1063c0dfce83543d
#
_cell.length_a   1.000
_cell.length_b   1.000
_cell.length_c   1.000
_cell.angle_alpha   90.00
_cell.angle_beta   90.00
_cell.angle_gamma   90.00
#
_symmetry.space_group_name_H-M   'P 1'
#
loop_
_entity.id
_entity.type
_entity.pdbx_description
1 polymer ?
#
loop_
_entity_poly.entity_id
_entity_poly.type
_entity_poly.pdbx_seq_one_letter_code
_entity_poly.pdbx_strand_id
1 'polypeptide(L)'
;MSRNLLVGILLAAPFRSSVAQAPKTYDVGRIETRLGEILFVLYDQTPHHKASFIKLATTHYWDSLTFNRVIKNFVAQGGCPDTPKGFSGSPYLVAPEFNDSLKHVYGAVGAGRDDNPGQLSAGCQFYIVANRQGLPKLDNHYTVYGKVIKGMDVVEAIVSVPTDSTNQPLVPITLHVDVITMTADQLRGYGYLVSHVKN
;
A
#
# COMPACT_ATOMS: atom_id res chain seq x y z
N MET A 1 71.54 -14.44 -45.76
CA MET A 1 70.11 -14.29 -45.98
C MET A 1 69.39 -14.63 -44.71
N SER A 2 69.11 -13.62 -43.85
CA SER A 2 68.39 -13.79 -42.54
C SER A 2 66.92 -13.40 -42.72
N ARG A 3 66.02 -14.36 -42.47
CA ARG A 3 64.57 -14.13 -42.46
C ARG A 3 64.10 -13.74 -41.05
N ASN A 4 63.74 -12.50 -40.86
CA ASN A 4 63.10 -12.06 -39.66
C ASN A 4 61.64 -12.49 -39.63
N LEU A 5 61.27 -13.28 -38.62
CA LEU A 5 59.91 -13.73 -38.37
C LEU A 5 59.26 -12.69 -37.42
N LEU A 6 58.34 -11.90 -37.92
CA LEU A 6 57.51 -11.01 -37.10
C LEU A 6 56.40 -11.83 -36.45
N VAL A 7 56.45 -12.00 -35.14
CA VAL A 7 55.38 -12.60 -34.36
C VAL A 7 54.39 -11.46 -33.94
N GLY A 8 53.25 -11.44 -34.56
CA GLY A 8 52.17 -10.53 -34.19
C GLY A 8 51.49 -11.00 -32.91
N ILE A 9 51.58 -10.20 -31.83
CA ILE A 9 50.86 -10.45 -30.59
C ILE A 9 49.43 -9.87 -30.76
N LEU A 10 48.43 -10.74 -30.86
CA LEU A 10 47.01 -10.38 -30.86
C LEU A 10 46.60 -10.11 -29.43
N LEU A 11 46.46 -8.84 -29.04
CA LEU A 11 45.87 -8.45 -27.76
C LEU A 11 44.36 -8.68 -27.82
N ALA A 12 43.87 -9.72 -27.15
CA ALA A 12 42.44 -9.94 -26.94
C ALA A 12 41.96 -8.97 -25.85
N ALA A 13 41.11 -7.99 -26.21
CA ALA A 13 40.45 -7.10 -25.23
C ALA A 13 39.43 -7.90 -24.39
N PRO A 14 39.41 -7.75 -23.08
CA PRO A 14 38.44 -8.46 -22.23
C PRO A 14 37.03 -7.97 -22.52
N PHE A 15 36.17 -8.89 -22.91
CA PHE A 15 34.74 -8.66 -23.07
C PHE A 15 34.14 -8.43 -21.67
N ARG A 16 33.91 -7.16 -21.25
CA ARG A 16 33.19 -6.84 -20.01
C ARG A 16 31.72 -7.12 -20.26
N SER A 17 31.22 -8.25 -19.81
CA SER A 17 29.78 -8.50 -19.70
C SER A 17 29.22 -7.53 -18.67
N SER A 18 28.48 -6.51 -19.12
CA SER A 18 27.68 -5.67 -18.26
C SER A 18 26.51 -6.51 -17.74
N VAL A 19 26.56 -6.93 -16.49
CA VAL A 19 25.39 -7.52 -15.81
C VAL A 19 24.41 -6.38 -15.61
N ALA A 20 23.35 -6.35 -16.40
CA ALA A 20 22.26 -5.40 -16.22
C ALA A 20 21.64 -5.64 -14.84
N GLN A 21 21.68 -4.63 -13.98
CA GLN A 21 21.04 -4.69 -12.67
C GLN A 21 19.52 -4.82 -12.86
N ALA A 22 18.90 -5.77 -12.14
CA ALA A 22 17.45 -5.93 -12.18
C ALA A 22 16.75 -4.61 -11.82
N PRO A 23 15.66 -4.24 -12.51
CA PRO A 23 14.96 -3.00 -12.23
C PRO A 23 14.44 -2.98 -10.79
N LYS A 24 14.52 -1.82 -10.12
CA LYS A 24 13.94 -1.62 -8.79
C LYS A 24 12.42 -1.85 -8.87
N THR A 25 11.90 -2.64 -7.93
CA THR A 25 10.48 -2.89 -7.78
C THR A 25 9.92 -2.22 -6.52
N TYR A 26 8.61 -2.03 -6.49
CA TYR A 26 7.85 -1.39 -5.43
C TYR A 26 6.72 -2.32 -5.01
N ASP A 27 6.45 -2.39 -3.70
CA ASP A 27 5.37 -3.21 -3.18
C ASP A 27 4.04 -2.51 -3.38
N VAL A 28 3.07 -3.25 -3.92
CA VAL A 28 1.72 -2.79 -4.22
C VAL A 28 0.74 -3.72 -3.52
N GLY A 29 -0.06 -3.18 -2.62
CA GLY A 29 -1.18 -3.89 -2.03
C GLY A 29 -2.28 -4.08 -3.08
N ARG A 30 -2.83 -5.29 -3.13
CA ARG A 30 -3.97 -5.65 -3.96
C ARG A 30 -5.11 -6.12 -3.07
N ILE A 31 -6.27 -5.50 -3.23
CA ILE A 31 -7.50 -5.91 -2.55
C ILE A 31 -8.50 -6.32 -3.63
N GLU A 32 -8.92 -7.58 -3.61
CA GLU A 32 -9.99 -8.10 -4.46
C GLU A 32 -11.28 -8.23 -3.66
N THR A 33 -12.38 -7.81 -4.26
CA THR A 33 -13.73 -7.89 -3.70
C THR A 33 -14.72 -8.30 -4.78
N ARG A 34 -15.96 -8.63 -4.39
CA ARG A 34 -17.06 -8.84 -5.35
C ARG A 34 -17.40 -7.59 -6.18
N LEU A 35 -16.93 -6.40 -5.80
CA LEU A 35 -17.16 -5.14 -6.51
C LEU A 35 -16.01 -4.76 -7.43
N GLY A 36 -14.87 -5.45 -7.36
CA GLY A 36 -13.71 -5.24 -8.20
C GLY A 36 -12.40 -5.24 -7.42
N GLU A 37 -11.33 -4.85 -8.12
CA GLU A 37 -9.95 -4.84 -7.65
C GLU A 37 -9.49 -3.42 -7.33
N ILE A 38 -8.76 -3.27 -6.22
CA ILE A 38 -8.10 -2.03 -5.79
C ILE A 38 -6.60 -2.30 -5.70
N LEU A 39 -5.78 -1.48 -6.37
CA LEU A 39 -4.32 -1.51 -6.26
C LEU A 39 -3.82 -0.22 -5.61
N PHE A 40 -2.90 -0.33 -4.66
CA PHE A 40 -2.29 0.82 -4.01
C PHE A 40 -0.81 0.60 -3.72
N VAL A 41 0.01 1.62 -3.96
CA VAL A 41 1.44 1.59 -3.63
C VAL A 41 1.61 1.69 -2.12
N LEU A 42 2.50 0.87 -1.55
CA LEU A 42 2.95 0.96 -0.16
C LEU A 42 4.16 1.89 -0.07
N TYR A 43 4.12 2.84 0.87
CA TYR A 43 5.16 3.87 1.00
C TYR A 43 6.38 3.38 1.78
N ASP A 44 7.57 3.64 1.25
CA ASP A 44 8.85 3.36 1.92
C ASP A 44 9.07 4.30 3.13
N GLN A 45 8.39 5.45 3.17
CA GLN A 45 8.46 6.43 4.26
C GLN A 45 7.74 5.99 5.54
N THR A 46 6.95 4.91 5.48
CA THR A 46 6.25 4.32 6.63
C THR A 46 6.57 2.83 6.72
N PRO A 47 7.85 2.49 6.99
CA PRO A 47 8.37 1.14 6.86
C PRO A 47 7.71 0.14 7.82
N HIS A 48 7.29 0.55 9.02
CA HIS A 48 6.65 -0.35 9.98
C HIS A 48 5.22 -0.70 9.56
N HIS A 49 4.42 0.27 9.08
CA HIS A 49 3.09 0.02 8.53
C HIS A 49 3.16 -0.82 7.26
N LYS A 50 4.11 -0.50 6.36
CA LYS A 50 4.37 -1.30 5.17
C LYS A 50 4.71 -2.75 5.52
N ALA A 51 5.65 -2.98 6.44
CA ALA A 51 6.05 -4.33 6.87
C ALA A 51 4.88 -5.09 7.54
N SER A 52 4.09 -4.40 8.37
CA SER A 52 2.89 -4.97 8.99
C SER A 52 1.88 -5.41 7.94
N PHE A 53 1.59 -4.55 6.95
CA PHE A 53 0.67 -4.87 5.86
C PHE A 53 1.14 -6.09 5.06
N ILE A 54 2.42 -6.11 4.63
CA ILE A 54 2.99 -7.23 3.87
C ILE A 54 2.89 -8.53 4.66
N LYS A 55 3.23 -8.50 5.97
CA LYS A 55 3.14 -9.67 6.84
C LYS A 55 1.71 -10.22 6.91
N LEU A 56 0.72 -9.36 7.14
CA LEU A 56 -0.68 -9.78 7.26
C LEU A 56 -1.24 -10.31 5.93
N ALA A 57 -0.91 -9.68 4.81
CA ALA A 57 -1.27 -10.16 3.48
C ALA A 57 -0.66 -11.54 3.19
N THR A 58 0.64 -11.73 3.46
CA THR A 58 1.35 -12.99 3.22
C THR A 58 0.83 -14.15 4.09
N THR A 59 0.27 -13.84 5.26
CA THR A 59 -0.33 -14.84 6.15
C THR A 59 -1.83 -15.03 5.92
N HIS A 60 -2.39 -14.41 4.88
CA HIS A 60 -3.82 -14.47 4.55
C HIS A 60 -4.73 -14.02 5.69
N TYR A 61 -4.24 -13.08 6.53
CA TYR A 61 -4.95 -12.62 7.71
C TYR A 61 -6.32 -12.03 7.39
N TRP A 62 -6.46 -11.33 6.27
CA TRP A 62 -7.69 -10.66 5.87
C TRP A 62 -8.69 -11.55 5.14
N ASP A 63 -8.33 -12.79 4.79
CA ASP A 63 -9.26 -13.71 4.14
C ASP A 63 -10.50 -13.89 5.02
N SER A 64 -11.67 -13.73 4.44
CA SER A 64 -12.98 -13.74 5.11
C SER A 64 -13.30 -12.51 5.99
N LEU A 65 -12.38 -11.57 6.20
CA LEU A 65 -12.71 -10.27 6.76
C LEU A 65 -13.39 -9.38 5.70
N THR A 66 -13.91 -8.23 6.13
CA THR A 66 -14.75 -7.39 5.27
C THR A 66 -14.37 -5.92 5.34
N PHE A 67 -14.86 -5.13 4.38
CA PHE A 67 -15.09 -3.72 4.64
C PHE A 67 -16.21 -3.60 5.66
N ASN A 68 -15.87 -3.27 6.89
CA ASN A 68 -16.77 -3.32 8.05
C ASN A 68 -17.38 -1.95 8.42
N ARG A 69 -16.87 -0.85 7.86
CA ARG A 69 -17.43 0.49 8.05
C ARG A 69 -17.18 1.33 6.80
N VAL A 70 -18.25 1.73 6.11
CA VAL A 70 -18.15 2.49 4.87
C VAL A 70 -19.02 3.74 4.94
N ILE A 71 -18.41 4.91 4.66
CA ILE A 71 -19.12 6.19 4.75
C ILE A 71 -18.84 6.99 3.49
N LYS A 72 -19.92 7.33 2.77
CA LYS A 72 -19.84 8.14 1.55
C LYS A 72 -19.20 9.50 1.84
N ASN A 73 -18.32 9.95 0.93
CA ASN A 73 -17.53 11.17 1.07
C ASN A 73 -16.65 11.21 2.33
N PHE A 74 -16.29 10.03 2.86
CA PHE A 74 -15.36 9.92 3.98
C PHE A 74 -14.36 8.79 3.71
N VAL A 75 -14.61 7.57 4.17
CA VAL A 75 -13.69 6.43 4.01
C VAL A 75 -14.41 5.11 3.73
N ALA A 76 -13.72 4.19 3.05
CA ALA A 76 -13.96 2.76 3.07
C ALA A 76 -12.98 2.12 4.06
N GLN A 77 -13.46 1.63 5.20
CA GLN A 77 -12.67 1.03 6.27
C GLN A 77 -12.92 -0.47 6.32
N GLY A 78 -11.84 -1.25 6.44
CA GLY A 78 -11.91 -2.71 6.45
C GLY A 78 -10.77 -3.34 7.26
N GLY A 79 -10.80 -4.65 7.33
CA GLY A 79 -9.85 -5.45 8.09
C GLY A 79 -10.44 -5.97 9.40
N CYS A 80 -9.67 -5.94 10.49
CA CYS A 80 -10.19 -6.40 11.77
C CYS A 80 -11.39 -5.52 12.20
N PRO A 81 -12.49 -6.15 12.66
CA PRO A 81 -13.65 -5.40 13.13
C PRO A 81 -13.34 -4.68 14.43
N ASP A 82 -14.06 -3.59 14.67
CA ASP A 82 -14.07 -2.95 15.97
C ASP A 82 -14.56 -3.95 17.02
N THR A 83 -13.85 -4.02 18.13
CA THR A 83 -14.25 -4.86 19.26
C THR A 83 -14.68 -3.97 20.43
N PRO A 84 -15.52 -4.47 21.36
CA PRO A 84 -15.89 -3.69 22.56
C PRO A 84 -14.68 -3.29 23.43
N LYS A 85 -13.54 -3.94 23.25
CA LYS A 85 -12.27 -3.62 23.94
C LYS A 85 -11.39 -2.65 23.15
N GLY A 86 -11.82 -2.23 21.96
CA GLY A 86 -11.00 -1.45 21.01
C GLY A 86 -9.82 -2.25 20.46
N PHE A 87 -8.90 -1.55 19.81
CA PHE A 87 -7.71 -2.15 19.19
C PHE A 87 -6.50 -2.22 20.13
N SER A 88 -6.56 -1.61 21.30
CA SER A 88 -5.42 -1.51 22.24
C SER A 88 -4.86 -2.87 22.71
N GLY A 89 -5.65 -3.92 22.62
CA GLY A 89 -5.21 -5.30 22.88
C GLY A 89 -4.76 -6.07 21.62
N SER A 90 -4.70 -5.43 20.44
CA SER A 90 -4.30 -6.09 19.22
C SER A 90 -2.82 -6.49 19.25
N PRO A 91 -2.46 -7.73 18.86
CA PRO A 91 -1.06 -8.13 18.71
C PRO A 91 -0.37 -7.43 17.53
N TYR A 92 -1.10 -6.65 16.74
CA TYR A 92 -0.63 -5.97 15.53
C TYR A 92 -0.56 -4.45 15.71
N LEU A 93 -0.30 -3.97 16.93
CA LEU A 93 -0.14 -2.54 17.17
C LEU A 93 1.16 -2.02 16.54
N VAL A 94 1.05 -0.92 15.81
CA VAL A 94 2.15 -0.27 15.10
C VAL A 94 2.29 1.17 15.60
N ALA A 95 3.51 1.57 15.97
CA ALA A 95 3.80 2.94 16.38
C ALA A 95 3.49 3.92 15.23
N PRO A 96 3.02 5.15 15.53
CA PRO A 96 2.70 6.12 14.50
C PRO A 96 3.92 6.50 13.66
N GLU A 97 3.73 6.63 12.36
CA GLU A 97 4.72 7.09 11.39
C GLU A 97 4.18 8.32 10.65
N PHE A 98 3.88 9.39 11.43
CA PHE A 98 3.38 10.64 10.86
C PHE A 98 4.45 11.30 9.98
N ASN A 99 4.03 11.78 8.81
CA ASN A 99 4.91 12.40 7.85
C ASN A 99 4.18 13.54 7.14
N ASP A 100 4.74 14.74 7.19
CA ASP A 100 4.14 15.94 6.62
C ASP A 100 3.97 15.91 5.10
N SER A 101 4.69 15.04 4.40
CA SER A 101 4.52 14.83 2.96
C SER A 101 3.41 13.84 2.61
N LEU A 102 2.92 13.05 3.57
CA LEU A 102 1.91 12.02 3.37
C LEU A 102 0.56 12.49 3.94
N LYS A 103 -0.30 12.98 3.07
CA LYS A 103 -1.58 13.61 3.42
C LYS A 103 -2.76 12.70 3.11
N HIS A 104 -3.86 12.90 3.84
CA HIS A 104 -5.13 12.21 3.62
C HIS A 104 -5.86 12.75 2.39
N VAL A 105 -5.20 12.73 1.25
CA VAL A 105 -5.83 13.07 -0.04
C VAL A 105 -6.74 11.95 -0.52
N TYR A 106 -7.63 12.24 -1.49
CA TYR A 106 -8.48 11.23 -2.13
C TYR A 106 -7.66 10.02 -2.58
N GLY A 107 -8.04 8.81 -2.17
CA GLY A 107 -7.32 7.56 -2.42
C GLY A 107 -6.09 7.31 -1.53
N ALA A 108 -5.81 8.12 -0.51
CA ALA A 108 -4.83 7.78 0.51
C ALA A 108 -5.27 6.54 1.29
N VAL A 109 -4.31 5.67 1.61
CA VAL A 109 -4.53 4.48 2.46
C VAL A 109 -3.94 4.75 3.82
N GLY A 110 -4.77 4.72 4.85
CA GLY A 110 -4.38 4.97 6.23
C GLY A 110 -4.66 3.80 7.16
N ALA A 111 -3.98 3.79 8.30
CA ALA A 111 -4.15 2.78 9.34
C ALA A 111 -5.20 3.23 10.37
N GLY A 112 -6.17 2.34 10.65
CA GLY A 112 -7.17 2.58 11.68
C GLY A 112 -6.57 2.48 13.09
N ARG A 113 -7.17 3.18 14.04
CA ARG A 113 -6.87 3.05 15.47
C ARG A 113 -8.05 3.44 16.32
N ASP A 114 -8.09 2.95 17.54
CA ASP A 114 -8.92 3.49 18.59
C ASP A 114 -8.25 4.73 19.24
N ASP A 115 -8.95 5.33 20.19
CA ASP A 115 -8.38 6.43 20.99
C ASP A 115 -7.45 5.83 22.05
N ASN A 116 -6.15 5.92 21.82
CA ASN A 116 -5.12 5.46 22.74
C ASN A 116 -4.00 6.50 22.87
N PRO A 117 -3.40 6.64 24.10
CA PRO A 117 -2.42 7.69 24.37
C PRO A 117 -1.18 7.66 23.47
N GLY A 118 -0.78 6.45 23.04
CA GLY A 118 0.38 6.26 22.15
C GLY A 118 0.06 6.48 20.68
N GLN A 119 -1.19 6.76 20.33
CA GLN A 119 -1.66 6.86 18.94
C GLN A 119 -1.25 5.66 18.06
N LEU A 120 -1.13 4.48 18.70
CA LEU A 120 -0.76 3.25 18.02
C LEU A 120 -1.84 2.85 17.03
N SER A 121 -1.45 2.50 15.82
CA SER A 121 -2.35 1.98 14.79
C SER A 121 -2.64 0.50 15.02
N ALA A 122 -3.88 0.06 14.75
CA ALA A 122 -4.18 -1.34 14.58
C ALA A 122 -3.72 -1.78 13.19
N GLY A 123 -2.59 -2.48 13.09
CA GLY A 123 -2.03 -2.90 11.80
C GLY A 123 -2.97 -3.78 10.96
N CYS A 124 -3.97 -4.41 11.59
CA CYS A 124 -4.99 -5.22 10.93
C CYS A 124 -6.16 -4.41 10.34
N GLN A 125 -6.28 -3.12 10.66
CA GLN A 125 -7.35 -2.27 10.14
C GLN A 125 -6.78 -1.16 9.26
N PHE A 126 -7.37 -1.01 8.08
CA PHE A 126 -7.03 0.03 7.12
C PHE A 126 -8.27 0.80 6.69
N TYR A 127 -8.06 1.99 6.17
CA TYR A 127 -9.11 2.74 5.46
C TYR A 127 -8.56 3.37 4.19
N ILE A 128 -9.46 3.57 3.21
CA ILE A 128 -9.17 4.28 1.97
C ILE A 128 -10.00 5.56 1.95
N VAL A 129 -9.36 6.70 1.76
CA VAL A 129 -10.02 8.01 1.70
C VAL A 129 -10.88 8.11 0.43
N ALA A 130 -12.19 8.23 0.62
CA ALA A 130 -13.19 8.39 -0.45
C ALA A 130 -13.70 9.83 -0.59
N ASN A 131 -13.20 10.77 0.20
CA ASN A 131 -13.52 12.19 0.08
C ASN A 131 -12.62 12.84 -0.96
N ARG A 132 -13.21 13.41 -2.03
CA ARG A 132 -12.48 14.07 -3.12
C ARG A 132 -11.71 15.30 -2.68
N GLN A 133 -12.10 15.95 -1.60
CA GLN A 133 -11.40 17.10 -1.00
C GLN A 133 -10.31 16.67 -0.02
N GLY A 134 -10.18 15.35 0.22
CA GLY A 134 -9.30 14.82 1.26
C GLY A 134 -9.86 14.99 2.67
N LEU A 135 -9.07 14.60 3.66
CA LEU A 135 -9.43 14.63 5.08
C LEU A 135 -8.29 15.26 5.91
N PRO A 136 -7.98 16.56 5.70
CA PRO A 136 -6.80 17.19 6.32
C PRO A 136 -6.85 17.18 7.87
N LYS A 137 -8.02 17.02 8.47
CA LYS A 137 -8.16 16.89 9.95
C LYS A 137 -7.56 15.58 10.49
N LEU A 138 -7.29 14.60 9.64
CA LEU A 138 -6.65 13.34 10.03
C LEU A 138 -5.10 13.39 9.87
N ASP A 139 -4.56 14.41 9.20
CA ASP A 139 -3.12 14.58 9.02
C ASP A 139 -2.42 14.71 10.38
N ASN A 140 -1.30 14.01 10.55
CA ASN A 140 -0.54 13.93 11.79
C ASN A 140 -1.31 13.36 13.01
N HIS A 141 -2.50 12.78 12.78
CA HIS A 141 -3.26 12.05 13.78
C HIS A 141 -3.40 10.57 13.42
N TYR A 142 -3.38 10.23 12.14
CA TYR A 142 -3.40 8.87 11.61
C TYR A 142 -2.29 8.70 10.59
N THR A 143 -1.67 7.52 10.55
CA THR A 143 -0.61 7.24 9.59
C THR A 143 -1.18 6.92 8.21
N VAL A 144 -0.74 7.67 7.20
CA VAL A 144 -0.96 7.34 5.78
C VAL A 144 0.24 6.54 5.30
N TYR A 145 0.01 5.32 4.80
CA TYR A 145 1.09 4.41 4.38
C TYR A 145 0.97 3.92 2.94
N GLY A 146 0.00 4.43 2.19
CA GLY A 146 -0.18 4.06 0.79
C GLY A 146 -1.06 5.01 0.01
N LYS A 147 -1.15 4.76 -1.30
CA LYS A 147 -1.95 5.52 -2.26
C LYS A 147 -2.55 4.59 -3.31
N VAL A 148 -3.86 4.64 -3.49
CA VAL A 148 -4.55 3.93 -4.57
C VAL A 148 -4.09 4.45 -5.92
N ILE A 149 -3.74 3.52 -6.81
CA ILE A 149 -3.32 3.77 -8.19
C ILE A 149 -4.33 3.23 -9.21
N LYS A 150 -5.20 2.28 -8.78
CA LYS A 150 -6.29 1.71 -9.59
C LYS A 150 -7.45 1.32 -8.70
N GLY A 151 -8.69 1.47 -9.16
CA GLY A 151 -9.88 0.99 -8.46
C GLY A 151 -10.52 2.01 -7.53
N MET A 152 -10.31 3.33 -7.73
CA MET A 152 -11.07 4.34 -6.98
C MET A 152 -12.57 4.33 -7.29
N ASP A 153 -12.96 3.91 -8.48
CA ASP A 153 -14.36 3.61 -8.84
C ASP A 153 -14.94 2.46 -8.01
N VAL A 154 -14.14 1.43 -7.72
CA VAL A 154 -14.50 0.34 -6.81
C VAL A 154 -14.66 0.86 -5.38
N VAL A 155 -13.74 1.72 -4.91
CA VAL A 155 -13.85 2.35 -3.59
C VAL A 155 -15.14 3.17 -3.48
N GLU A 156 -15.48 3.95 -4.52
CA GLU A 156 -16.72 4.72 -4.57
C GLU A 156 -17.97 3.82 -4.59
N ALA A 157 -17.92 2.68 -5.28
CA ALA A 157 -18.98 1.68 -5.23
C ALA A 157 -19.13 1.10 -3.81
N ILE A 158 -18.03 0.78 -3.13
CA ILE A 158 -18.01 0.28 -1.75
C ILE A 158 -18.68 1.27 -0.79
N VAL A 159 -18.32 2.56 -0.84
CA VAL A 159 -18.91 3.56 0.09
C VAL A 159 -20.33 3.97 -0.27
N SER A 160 -20.87 3.44 -1.36
CA SER A 160 -22.24 3.74 -1.85
C SER A 160 -23.23 2.60 -1.60
N VAL A 161 -22.78 1.46 -1.03
CA VAL A 161 -23.70 0.35 -0.72
C VAL A 161 -24.64 0.71 0.44
N PRO A 162 -25.82 0.09 0.53
CA PRO A 162 -26.67 0.21 1.72
C PRO A 162 -25.97 -0.29 2.99
N THR A 163 -26.11 0.48 4.07
CA THR A 163 -25.50 0.19 5.38
C THR A 163 -26.54 0.20 6.49
N ASP A 164 -26.17 -0.40 7.61
CA ASP A 164 -26.93 -0.27 8.86
C ASP A 164 -26.61 1.07 9.59
N SER A 165 -27.14 1.22 10.80
CA SER A 165 -26.95 2.41 11.65
C SER A 165 -25.52 2.61 12.13
N THR A 166 -24.64 1.58 12.01
CA THR A 166 -23.21 1.64 12.37
C THR A 166 -22.31 1.86 11.15
N ASN A 167 -22.92 2.09 9.98
CA ASN A 167 -22.25 2.18 8.67
C ASN A 167 -21.62 0.87 8.20
N GLN A 168 -22.04 -0.29 8.72
CA GLN A 168 -21.64 -1.59 8.22
C GLN A 168 -22.47 -1.95 6.99
N PRO A 169 -21.84 -2.41 5.88
CA PRO A 169 -22.58 -2.88 4.69
C PRO A 169 -23.61 -3.98 5.04
N LEU A 170 -24.87 -3.81 4.60
CA LEU A 170 -25.94 -4.82 4.81
C LEU A 170 -25.61 -6.15 4.13
N VAL A 171 -24.90 -6.10 3.00
CA VAL A 171 -24.37 -7.29 2.31
C VAL A 171 -22.86 -7.25 2.47
N PRO A 172 -22.25 -8.24 3.15
CA PRO A 172 -20.81 -8.25 3.41
C PRO A 172 -19.97 -8.09 2.13
N ILE A 173 -18.93 -7.26 2.21
CA ILE A 173 -17.94 -7.09 1.14
C ILE A 173 -16.63 -7.71 1.64
N THR A 174 -16.46 -9.00 1.34
CA THR A 174 -15.28 -9.76 1.75
C THR A 174 -14.03 -9.27 1.07
N LEU A 175 -12.90 -9.42 1.76
CA LEU A 175 -11.58 -9.06 1.33
C LEU A 175 -10.80 -10.30 0.90
N HIS A 176 -10.05 -10.18 -0.18
CA HIS A 176 -8.88 -11.01 -0.46
C HIS A 176 -7.71 -10.07 -0.70
N VAL A 177 -6.66 -10.18 0.10
CA VAL A 177 -5.57 -9.19 0.15
C VAL A 177 -4.23 -9.86 -0.14
N ASP A 178 -3.55 -9.34 -1.16
CA ASP A 178 -2.22 -9.76 -1.57
C ASP A 178 -1.25 -8.59 -1.63
N VAL A 179 0.04 -8.93 -1.79
CA VAL A 179 1.08 -7.98 -2.18
C VAL A 179 1.74 -8.45 -3.46
N ILE A 180 1.74 -7.58 -4.46
CA ILE A 180 2.45 -7.77 -5.73
C ILE A 180 3.57 -6.76 -5.85
N THR A 181 4.50 -6.97 -6.77
CA THR A 181 5.58 -6.02 -7.05
C THR A 181 5.41 -5.42 -8.44
N MET A 182 5.68 -4.12 -8.56
CA MET A 182 5.66 -3.40 -9.84
C MET A 182 6.95 -2.61 -10.04
N THR A 183 7.41 -2.53 -11.29
CA THR A 183 8.49 -1.61 -11.67
C THR A 183 7.99 -0.16 -11.72
N ALA A 184 8.90 0.82 -11.73
CA ALA A 184 8.54 2.23 -11.89
C ALA A 184 7.77 2.49 -13.20
N ASP A 185 8.09 1.76 -14.27
CA ASP A 185 7.39 1.90 -15.56
C ASP A 185 5.95 1.36 -15.50
N GLN A 186 5.73 0.25 -14.81
CA GLN A 186 4.39 -0.27 -14.57
C GLN A 186 3.55 0.69 -13.73
N LEU A 187 4.13 1.27 -12.66
CA LEU A 187 3.46 2.28 -11.85
C LEU A 187 3.11 3.54 -12.64
N ARG A 188 4.01 3.97 -13.54
CA ARG A 188 3.76 5.09 -14.45
C ARG A 188 2.58 4.82 -15.39
N GLY A 189 2.38 3.58 -15.81
CA GLY A 189 1.21 3.17 -16.60
C GLY A 189 -0.12 3.41 -15.88
N TYR A 190 -0.12 3.45 -14.54
CA TYR A 190 -1.27 3.84 -13.70
C TYR A 190 -1.28 5.33 -13.32
N GLY A 191 -0.41 6.15 -13.93
CA GLY A 191 -0.29 7.58 -13.61
C GLY A 191 0.46 7.88 -12.30
N TYR A 192 1.09 6.88 -11.67
CA TYR A 192 1.87 7.08 -10.47
C TYR A 192 3.34 7.34 -10.79
N LEU A 193 3.82 8.52 -10.40
CA LEU A 193 5.22 8.89 -10.56
C LEU A 193 5.97 8.60 -9.26
N VAL A 194 6.91 7.67 -9.34
CA VAL A 194 7.83 7.41 -8.22
C VAL A 194 8.77 8.60 -8.11
N SER A 195 8.59 9.41 -7.06
CA SER A 195 9.57 10.46 -6.75
C SER A 195 10.88 9.79 -6.36
N HIS A 196 11.94 10.05 -7.11
CA HIS A 196 13.27 9.67 -6.70
C HIS A 196 13.61 10.48 -5.45
N VAL A 197 13.45 9.90 -4.26
CA VAL A 197 14.08 10.44 -3.06
C VAL A 197 15.57 10.38 -3.35
N LYS A 198 16.19 11.55 -3.56
CA LYS A 198 17.64 11.63 -3.59
C LYS A 198 18.13 11.17 -2.23
N ASN A 199 18.84 10.04 -2.23
CA ASN A 199 19.63 9.59 -1.07
C ASN A 199 20.68 10.63 -0.72
#